data_215cce6d4e86b05536c16fb826366d00
#
_entry.id   215cce6d4e86b05536c16fb826366d00
#
_cell.length_a   1.000
_cell.length_b   1.000
_cell.length_c   1.000
_cell.angle_alpha   90.00
_cell.angle_beta   90.00
_cell.angle_gamma   90.00
#
_symmetry.space_group_name_H-M   'P 1'
#
loop_
_entity.id
_entity.type
_entity.pdbx_description
1 polymer ?
#
loop_
_entity_poly.entity_id
_entity_poly.type
_entity_poly.pdbx_seq_one_letter_code
_entity_poly.pdbx_strand_id
1 'polypeptide(L)'
;MKVLFVAAEGAPFAKTGGLGDVIGALPKSLVKDGNEVAVILPYYNMIAAKFGDQMEDLGYFYTKLGWRWQYVGMKKTTHEGVDFYFVDNEQYFNRGTVYGEWDDGERFAYFQLAALELMEKIDFIPDVLHVHDYHTAMIPFLLKEKYHWIKAYKNIRTVFTIHNIEFQGQFDSGMLGDLFGVGYERYEDGTLR
;
A
#
# COMPACT_ATOMS: atom_id res chain seq x y z
N MET A 1 9.98 -2.34 18.19
CA MET A 1 8.71 -2.73 17.53
C MET A 1 8.90 -2.58 16.04
N LYS A 2 8.29 -3.47 15.22
CA LYS A 2 8.28 -3.36 13.76
C LYS A 2 7.05 -2.62 13.29
N VAL A 3 7.22 -1.52 12.56
CA VAL A 3 6.13 -0.70 12.02
C VAL A 3 6.24 -0.61 10.50
N LEU A 4 5.18 -0.98 9.81
CA LEU A 4 5.09 -0.85 8.37
C LEU A 4 4.05 0.20 7.99
N PHE A 5 4.46 1.20 7.23
CA PHE A 5 3.57 2.19 6.64
C PHE A 5 3.20 1.76 5.22
N VAL A 6 1.93 1.87 4.87
CA VAL A 6 1.46 1.71 3.49
C VAL A 6 0.68 2.96 3.11
N ALA A 7 1.13 3.66 2.09
CA ALA A 7 0.56 4.93 1.68
C ALA A 7 0.64 5.13 0.16
N ALA A 8 -0.22 6.00 -0.35
CA ALA A 8 -0.22 6.33 -1.78
C ALA A 8 0.88 7.31 -2.17
N GLU A 9 1.41 8.07 -1.22
CA GLU A 9 2.52 9.01 -1.43
C GLU A 9 3.41 9.12 -0.20
N GLY A 10 4.64 9.59 -0.37
CA GLY A 10 5.60 9.82 0.70
C GLY A 10 6.82 10.61 0.20
N ALA A 11 7.14 11.70 0.87
CA ALA A 11 8.34 12.48 0.58
C ALA A 11 9.61 11.69 0.97
N PRO A 12 10.72 11.84 0.21
CA PRO A 12 10.92 12.76 -0.91
C PRO A 12 10.49 12.19 -2.27
N PHE A 13 9.95 10.98 -2.33
CA PHE A 13 9.75 10.21 -3.56
C PHE A 13 8.54 10.72 -4.36
N ALA A 14 7.38 10.77 -3.74
CA ALA A 14 6.17 11.32 -4.33
C ALA A 14 5.42 12.13 -3.28
N LYS A 15 5.03 13.35 -3.62
CA LYS A 15 4.30 14.24 -2.73
C LYS A 15 3.35 15.12 -3.53
N THR A 16 2.07 15.06 -3.19
CA THR A 16 1.03 15.95 -3.70
C THR A 16 0.39 16.78 -2.60
N GLY A 17 0.39 16.29 -1.36
CA GLY A 17 -0.26 16.92 -0.23
C GLY A 17 0.35 16.57 1.13
N GLY A 18 -0.43 16.78 2.19
CA GLY A 18 0.00 16.59 3.57
C GLY A 18 0.35 15.14 3.94
N LEU A 19 -0.28 14.16 3.27
CA LEU A 19 0.07 12.74 3.45
C LEU A 19 1.54 12.50 3.12
N GLY A 20 2.03 13.06 2.00
CA GLY A 20 3.44 12.94 1.63
C GLY A 20 4.39 13.48 2.70
N ASP A 21 4.04 14.60 3.36
CA ASP A 21 4.83 15.15 4.46
C ASP A 21 4.84 14.25 5.70
N VAL A 22 3.70 13.67 6.06
CA VAL A 22 3.60 12.75 7.21
C VAL A 22 4.46 11.51 6.97
N ILE A 23 4.39 10.90 5.79
CA ILE A 23 5.20 9.73 5.44
C ILE A 23 6.69 10.10 5.33
N GLY A 24 7.03 11.32 4.95
CA GLY A 24 8.40 11.82 4.97
C GLY A 24 8.96 12.11 6.36
N ALA A 25 8.11 12.25 7.39
CA ALA A 25 8.52 12.68 8.72
C ALA A 25 8.34 11.61 9.81
N LEU A 26 7.15 11.02 9.93
CA LEU A 26 6.82 10.10 11.02
C LEU A 26 7.65 8.81 11.03
N PRO A 27 7.88 8.11 9.90
CA PRO A 27 8.71 6.91 9.88
C PRO A 27 10.12 7.13 10.43
N LYS A 28 10.80 8.20 9.99
CA LYS A 28 12.14 8.52 10.47
C LYS A 28 12.18 8.92 11.95
N SER A 29 11.13 9.52 12.47
CA SER A 29 10.99 9.80 13.88
C SER A 29 10.91 8.53 14.70
N LEU A 30 10.10 7.56 14.26
CA LEU A 30 9.98 6.26 14.91
C LEU A 30 11.28 5.45 14.88
N VAL A 31 12.07 5.57 13.80
CA VAL A 31 13.42 4.96 13.75
C VAL A 31 14.32 5.56 14.84
N LYS A 32 14.30 6.88 15.03
CA LYS A 32 15.06 7.55 16.10
C LYS A 32 14.64 7.08 17.49
N ASP A 33 13.37 6.72 17.67
CA ASP A 33 12.83 6.15 18.91
C ASP A 33 13.11 4.64 19.07
N GLY A 34 13.98 4.07 18.21
CA GLY A 34 14.44 2.68 18.32
C GLY A 34 13.50 1.64 17.71
N ASN A 35 12.60 2.04 16.83
CA ASN A 35 11.74 1.11 16.10
C ASN A 35 12.37 0.72 14.75
N GLU A 36 12.06 -0.48 14.28
CA GLU A 36 12.33 -0.93 12.93
C GLU A 36 11.16 -0.51 12.04
N VAL A 37 11.41 0.32 11.05
CA VAL A 37 10.35 0.94 10.26
C VAL A 37 10.61 0.77 8.77
N ALA A 38 9.57 0.37 8.05
CA ALA A 38 9.56 0.34 6.60
C ALA A 38 8.32 1.06 6.04
N VAL A 39 8.40 1.44 4.78
CA VAL A 39 7.32 2.12 4.04
C VAL A 39 7.12 1.40 2.71
N ILE A 40 5.86 1.18 2.32
CA ILE A 40 5.49 0.70 0.98
C ILE A 40 4.75 1.82 0.26
N LEU A 41 5.23 2.16 -0.94
CA LEU A 41 4.64 3.15 -1.85
C LEU A 41 4.44 2.54 -3.25
N PRO A 42 3.54 3.07 -4.08
CA PRO A 42 3.54 2.77 -5.51
C PRO A 42 4.77 3.36 -6.20
N TYR A 43 5.31 2.64 -7.18
CA TYR A 43 6.45 3.11 -7.99
C TYR A 43 5.98 3.95 -9.17
N TYR A 44 5.63 5.20 -8.88
CA TYR A 44 5.18 6.13 -9.92
C TYR A 44 6.28 6.49 -10.90
N ASN A 45 5.91 6.88 -12.12
CA ASN A 45 6.84 7.32 -13.16
C ASN A 45 7.81 8.41 -12.69
N MET A 46 7.31 9.38 -11.92
CA MET A 46 8.14 10.44 -11.37
C MET A 46 9.21 9.94 -10.40
N ILE A 47 8.94 8.85 -9.69
CA ILE A 47 9.93 8.20 -8.81
C ILE A 47 10.99 7.51 -9.64
N ALA A 48 10.58 6.74 -10.67
CA ALA A 48 11.50 6.08 -11.59
C ALA A 48 12.42 7.07 -12.28
N ALA A 49 11.89 8.20 -12.75
CA ALA A 49 12.65 9.23 -13.44
C ALA A 49 13.68 9.94 -12.55
N LYS A 50 13.34 10.16 -11.27
CA LYS A 50 14.20 10.95 -10.37
C LYS A 50 15.12 10.10 -9.49
N PHE A 51 14.66 8.92 -9.09
CA PHE A 51 15.31 8.07 -8.10
C PHE A 51 15.65 6.66 -8.61
N GLY A 52 15.37 6.37 -9.89
CA GLY A 52 15.55 5.03 -10.45
C GLY A 52 16.94 4.45 -10.26
N ASP A 53 17.99 5.28 -10.41
CA ASP A 53 19.38 4.86 -10.24
C ASP A 53 19.75 4.47 -8.79
N GLN A 54 18.92 4.84 -7.81
CA GLN A 54 19.12 4.50 -6.40
C GLN A 54 18.35 3.24 -5.99
N MET A 55 17.53 2.67 -6.88
CA MET A 55 16.66 1.54 -6.59
C MET A 55 17.39 0.22 -6.73
N GLU A 56 17.33 -0.59 -5.68
CA GLU A 56 17.65 -2.01 -5.74
C GLU A 56 16.43 -2.76 -6.30
N ASP A 57 16.68 -3.62 -7.29
CA ASP A 57 15.66 -4.52 -7.83
C ASP A 57 15.63 -5.82 -7.02
N LEU A 58 14.50 -6.10 -6.37
CA LEU A 58 14.29 -7.30 -5.57
C LEU A 58 13.58 -8.42 -6.34
N GLY A 59 13.38 -8.25 -7.65
CA GLY A 59 12.63 -9.19 -8.46
C GLY A 59 11.13 -8.90 -8.48
N TYR A 60 10.34 -9.94 -8.73
CA TYR A 60 8.90 -9.78 -8.92
C TYR A 60 8.11 -11.01 -8.48
N PHE A 61 6.82 -10.81 -8.34
CA PHE A 61 5.83 -11.88 -8.17
C PHE A 61 4.52 -11.48 -8.90
N TYR A 62 3.52 -12.35 -8.84
CA TYR A 62 2.19 -12.04 -9.35
C TYR A 62 1.19 -12.07 -8.21
N THR A 63 0.27 -11.09 -8.20
CA THR A 63 -0.87 -11.06 -7.28
C THR A 63 -2.18 -11.21 -8.02
N LYS A 64 -3.18 -11.76 -7.34
CA LYS A 64 -4.52 -11.90 -7.87
C LYS A 64 -5.33 -10.63 -7.59
N LEU A 65 -5.80 -9.98 -8.66
CA LEU A 65 -6.75 -8.87 -8.61
C LEU A 65 -8.09 -9.36 -9.18
N GLY A 66 -8.97 -9.86 -8.30
CA GLY A 66 -10.15 -10.58 -8.72
C GLY A 66 -9.80 -11.82 -9.54
N TRP A 67 -10.21 -11.85 -10.81
CA TRP A 67 -9.88 -12.91 -11.78
C TRP A 67 -8.55 -12.67 -12.52
N ARG A 68 -7.99 -11.46 -12.40
CA ARG A 68 -6.77 -11.04 -13.11
C ARG A 68 -5.53 -11.49 -12.35
N TRP A 69 -4.46 -11.86 -13.08
CA TRP A 69 -3.12 -11.99 -12.53
C TRP A 69 -2.30 -10.78 -12.92
N GLN A 70 -1.81 -10.04 -11.93
CA GLN A 70 -1.07 -8.81 -12.14
C GLN A 70 0.38 -8.93 -11.65
N TYR A 71 1.29 -8.44 -12.49
CA TYR A 71 2.71 -8.34 -12.16
C TYR A 71 2.93 -7.37 -10.99
N VAL A 72 3.82 -7.75 -10.08
CA VAL A 72 4.28 -6.90 -8.97
C VAL A 72 5.81 -6.90 -8.97
N GLY A 73 6.43 -5.85 -9.48
CA GLY A 73 7.85 -5.62 -9.32
C GLY A 73 8.15 -5.05 -7.94
N MET A 74 9.29 -5.43 -7.38
CA MET A 74 9.71 -4.99 -6.06
C MET A 74 10.99 -4.16 -6.18
N LYS A 75 10.91 -2.88 -5.79
CA LYS A 75 12.07 -1.98 -5.72
C LYS A 75 12.29 -1.57 -4.29
N LYS A 76 13.54 -1.29 -3.94
CA LYS A 76 13.93 -0.85 -2.59
C LYS A 76 14.94 0.28 -2.64
N THR A 77 14.83 1.21 -1.72
CA THR A 77 15.91 2.14 -1.35
C THR A 77 15.83 2.45 0.14
N THR A 78 16.90 2.95 0.72
CA THR A 78 16.93 3.43 2.11
C THR A 78 17.08 4.94 2.12
N HIS A 79 16.24 5.61 2.89
CA HIS A 79 16.30 7.06 3.04
C HIS A 79 16.14 7.46 4.50
N GLU A 80 17.11 8.20 5.03
CA GLU A 80 17.15 8.66 6.42
C GLU A 80 16.91 7.54 7.46
N GLY A 81 17.47 6.35 7.22
CA GLY A 81 17.34 5.20 8.11
C GLY A 81 16.04 4.40 7.98
N VAL A 82 15.18 4.77 7.05
CA VAL A 82 13.93 4.08 6.73
C VAL A 82 14.08 3.31 5.43
N ASP A 83 13.69 2.05 5.43
CA ASP A 83 13.60 1.24 4.21
C ASP A 83 12.29 1.53 3.48
N PHE A 84 12.41 2.00 2.24
CA PHE A 84 11.29 2.23 1.34
C PHE A 84 11.22 1.13 0.30
N TYR A 85 10.08 0.48 0.23
CA TYR A 85 9.74 -0.52 -0.79
C TYR A 85 8.72 0.06 -1.74
N PHE A 86 8.83 -0.31 -3.01
CA PHE A 86 7.94 0.21 -4.05
C PHE A 86 7.32 -0.93 -4.83
N VAL A 87 6.02 -0.81 -5.05
CA VAL A 87 5.24 -1.71 -5.90
C VAL A 87 5.30 -1.17 -7.32
N ASP A 88 6.00 -1.90 -8.19
CA ASP A 88 6.18 -1.54 -9.60
C ASP A 88 5.19 -2.29 -10.50
N ASN A 89 4.39 -1.54 -11.22
CA ASN A 89 3.53 -2.01 -12.29
C ASN A 89 3.29 -0.86 -13.26
N GLU A 90 3.84 -0.95 -14.47
CA GLU A 90 3.78 0.11 -15.48
C GLU A 90 2.33 0.44 -15.89
N GLN A 91 1.46 -0.57 -15.97
CA GLN A 91 0.05 -0.36 -16.32
C GLN A 91 -0.64 0.60 -15.35
N TYR A 92 -0.36 0.47 -14.06
CA TYR A 92 -1.03 1.25 -13.02
C TYR A 92 -0.29 2.51 -12.60
N PHE A 93 1.05 2.52 -12.64
CA PHE A 93 1.84 3.59 -12.02
C PHE A 93 2.76 4.36 -12.98
N ASN A 94 2.94 3.89 -14.21
CA ASN A 94 3.60 4.70 -15.24
C ASN A 94 2.62 5.73 -15.83
N ARG A 95 2.15 6.61 -14.98
CA ARG A 95 1.15 7.65 -15.28
C ARG A 95 1.73 9.03 -14.97
N GLY A 96 1.13 10.06 -15.56
CA GLY A 96 1.53 11.46 -15.36
C GLY A 96 1.15 12.02 -13.99
N THR A 97 0.21 11.40 -13.30
CA THR A 97 -0.34 11.85 -12.02
C THR A 97 -0.28 10.76 -10.97
N VAL A 98 -0.31 11.18 -9.69
CA VAL A 98 -0.48 10.25 -8.56
C VAL A 98 -1.93 9.83 -8.43
N TYR A 99 -2.85 10.76 -8.57
CA TYR A 99 -4.31 10.60 -8.40
C TYR A 99 -5.07 11.15 -9.60
N GLY A 100 -6.37 10.84 -9.65
CA GLY A 100 -7.29 11.40 -10.62
C GLY A 100 -7.37 10.66 -11.95
N GLU A 101 -6.87 9.44 -12.00
CA GLU A 101 -7.05 8.56 -13.16
C GLU A 101 -8.43 7.89 -13.11
N TRP A 102 -8.99 7.63 -14.27
CA TRP A 102 -10.32 7.01 -14.40
C TRP A 102 -10.43 5.63 -13.73
N ASP A 103 -9.29 4.93 -13.60
CA ASP A 103 -9.16 3.60 -13.02
C ASP A 103 -8.53 3.61 -11.60
N ASP A 104 -8.61 4.71 -10.87
CA ASP A 104 -8.03 4.82 -9.52
C ASP A 104 -8.55 3.74 -8.57
N GLY A 105 -9.81 3.32 -8.72
CA GLY A 105 -10.35 2.20 -7.95
C GLY A 105 -9.57 0.90 -8.15
N GLU A 106 -9.28 0.55 -9.41
CA GLU A 106 -8.49 -0.63 -9.76
C GLU A 106 -7.02 -0.47 -9.37
N ARG A 107 -6.42 0.68 -9.62
CA ARG A 107 -5.02 0.99 -9.28
C ARG A 107 -4.75 0.79 -7.78
N PHE A 108 -5.59 1.36 -6.93
CA PHE A 108 -5.39 1.27 -5.49
C PHE A 108 -5.95 -0.02 -4.88
N ALA A 109 -6.90 -0.70 -5.50
CA ALA A 109 -7.24 -2.08 -5.14
C ALA A 109 -6.03 -3.01 -5.38
N TYR A 110 -5.40 -2.92 -6.55
CA TYR A 110 -4.17 -3.63 -6.87
C TYR A 110 -3.06 -3.32 -5.85
N PHE A 111 -2.81 -2.04 -5.56
CA PHE A 111 -1.77 -1.63 -4.63
C PHE A 111 -1.95 -2.25 -3.24
N GLN A 112 -3.17 -2.28 -2.73
CA GLN A 112 -3.48 -2.82 -1.42
C GLN A 112 -3.22 -4.34 -1.35
N LEU A 113 -3.64 -5.08 -2.37
CA LEU A 113 -3.39 -6.52 -2.44
C LEU A 113 -1.90 -6.83 -2.59
N ALA A 114 -1.20 -6.09 -3.46
CA ALA A 114 0.23 -6.22 -3.65
C ALA A 114 1.01 -5.92 -2.35
N ALA A 115 0.64 -4.87 -1.63
CA ALA A 115 1.30 -4.51 -0.36
C ALA A 115 1.15 -5.59 0.71
N LEU A 116 -0.03 -6.22 0.82
CA LEU A 116 -0.25 -7.32 1.77
C LEU A 116 0.60 -8.55 1.45
N GLU A 117 0.74 -8.90 0.19
CA GLU A 117 1.58 -10.04 -0.23
C GLU A 117 3.07 -9.69 -0.21
N LEU A 118 3.42 -8.42 -0.39
CA LEU A 118 4.80 -7.95 -0.34
C LEU A 118 5.47 -8.20 1.02
N MET A 119 4.73 -8.12 2.12
CA MET A 119 5.26 -8.31 3.48
C MET A 119 6.02 -9.63 3.63
N GLU A 120 5.49 -10.73 3.10
CA GLU A 120 6.20 -12.03 3.10
C GLU A 120 7.42 -12.04 2.17
N LYS A 121 7.29 -11.40 1.00
CA LYS A 121 8.35 -11.39 -0.03
C LYS A 121 9.59 -10.63 0.42
N ILE A 122 9.42 -9.59 1.22
CA ILE A 122 10.52 -8.78 1.77
C ILE A 122 10.93 -9.21 3.19
N ASP A 123 10.32 -10.27 3.71
CA ASP A 123 10.55 -10.76 5.08
C ASP A 123 10.36 -9.67 6.16
N PHE A 124 9.37 -8.81 5.96
CA PHE A 124 9.01 -7.76 6.92
C PHE A 124 7.58 -7.96 7.40
N ILE A 125 7.40 -8.72 8.47
CA ILE A 125 6.12 -8.91 9.12
C ILE A 125 6.02 -7.91 10.28
N PRO A 126 5.16 -6.88 10.18
CA PRO A 126 5.11 -5.84 11.18
C PRO A 126 4.33 -6.25 12.43
N ASP A 127 4.65 -5.63 13.56
CA ASP A 127 3.78 -5.61 14.75
C ASP A 127 2.58 -4.69 14.51
N VAL A 128 2.83 -3.57 13.83
CA VAL A 128 1.82 -2.56 13.47
C VAL A 128 1.89 -2.24 11.97
N LEU A 129 0.77 -2.39 11.31
CA LEU A 129 0.54 -2.00 9.92
C LEU A 129 -0.26 -0.69 9.90
N HIS A 130 0.40 0.41 9.53
CA HIS A 130 -0.18 1.76 9.53
C HIS A 130 -0.56 2.16 8.12
N VAL A 131 -1.85 2.31 7.88
CA VAL A 131 -2.44 2.62 6.57
C VAL A 131 -3.10 4.00 6.58
N HIS A 132 -3.18 4.63 5.41
CA HIS A 132 -3.49 6.05 5.27
C HIS A 132 -4.46 6.32 4.13
N ASP A 133 -5.54 7.01 4.42
CA ASP A 133 -6.58 7.44 3.48
C ASP A 133 -7.24 6.27 2.71
N TYR A 134 -8.17 6.58 1.81
CA TYR A 134 -8.96 5.57 1.11
C TYR A 134 -8.11 4.61 0.26
N HIS A 135 -6.95 5.07 -0.22
CA HIS A 135 -6.05 4.29 -1.08
C HIS A 135 -5.53 3.02 -0.41
N THR A 136 -5.60 2.96 0.91
CA THR A 136 -5.13 1.82 1.72
C THR A 136 -6.16 1.33 2.75
N ALA A 137 -7.38 1.89 2.72
CA ALA A 137 -8.42 1.65 3.72
C ALA A 137 -8.94 0.21 3.76
N MET A 138 -8.87 -0.52 2.64
CA MET A 138 -9.29 -1.92 2.58
C MET A 138 -8.27 -2.90 3.19
N ILE A 139 -7.04 -2.48 3.42
CA ILE A 139 -5.98 -3.35 3.97
C ILE A 139 -6.37 -3.99 5.30
N PRO A 140 -6.89 -3.26 6.31
CA PRO A 140 -7.30 -3.87 7.58
C PRO A 140 -8.39 -4.93 7.43
N PHE A 141 -9.33 -4.70 6.53
CA PHE A 141 -10.38 -5.67 6.20
C PHE A 141 -9.80 -6.89 5.50
N LEU A 142 -9.03 -6.69 4.43
CA LEU A 142 -8.42 -7.76 3.66
C LEU A 142 -7.49 -8.64 4.50
N LEU A 143 -6.74 -8.04 5.42
CA LEU A 143 -5.88 -8.76 6.35
C LEU A 143 -6.64 -9.80 7.18
N LYS A 144 -7.86 -9.47 7.60
CA LYS A 144 -8.70 -10.35 8.40
C LYS A 144 -9.55 -11.32 7.58
N GLU A 145 -10.11 -10.87 6.48
CA GLU A 145 -11.08 -11.67 5.70
C GLU A 145 -10.39 -12.52 4.62
N LYS A 146 -9.34 -12.01 3.97
CA LYS A 146 -8.70 -12.69 2.85
C LYS A 146 -7.36 -13.36 3.21
N TYR A 147 -6.59 -12.79 4.14
CA TYR A 147 -5.25 -13.25 4.50
C TYR A 147 -5.16 -13.88 5.89
N HIS A 148 -6.28 -14.17 6.54
CA HIS A 148 -6.35 -14.75 7.89
C HIS A 148 -5.68 -16.12 8.02
N TRP A 149 -5.54 -16.86 6.93
CA TRP A 149 -4.89 -18.18 6.88
C TRP A 149 -3.36 -18.08 6.96
N ILE A 150 -2.77 -16.93 6.71
CA ILE A 150 -1.34 -16.71 6.82
C ILE A 150 -0.98 -16.57 8.29
N LYS A 151 -0.34 -17.60 8.86
CA LYS A 151 0.01 -17.63 10.29
C LYS A 151 0.84 -16.43 10.73
N ALA A 152 1.78 -15.98 9.88
CA ALA A 152 2.65 -14.84 10.15
C ALA A 152 1.87 -13.53 10.33
N TYR A 153 0.69 -13.39 9.69
CA TYR A 153 -0.11 -12.17 9.75
C TYR A 153 -1.06 -12.10 10.94
N LYS A 154 -1.20 -13.20 11.69
CA LYS A 154 -2.23 -13.33 12.75
C LYS A 154 -2.14 -12.26 13.83
N ASN A 155 -0.94 -11.82 14.15
CA ASN A 155 -0.69 -10.89 15.26
C ASN A 155 -0.50 -9.43 14.81
N ILE A 156 -0.60 -9.14 13.52
CA ILE A 156 -0.48 -7.78 12.99
C ILE A 156 -1.66 -6.95 13.50
N ARG A 157 -1.34 -5.82 14.13
CA ARG A 157 -2.31 -4.79 14.50
C ARG A 157 -2.34 -3.71 13.44
N THR A 158 -3.51 -3.14 13.20
CA THR A 158 -3.67 -2.09 12.18
C THR A 158 -3.97 -0.75 12.82
N VAL A 159 -3.38 0.30 12.27
CA VAL A 159 -3.72 1.71 12.54
C VAL A 159 -4.15 2.32 11.21
N PHE A 160 -5.27 3.01 11.21
CA PHE A 160 -5.78 3.72 10.04
C PHE A 160 -5.86 5.22 10.34
N THR A 161 -5.20 6.03 9.53
CA THR A 161 -5.24 7.50 9.64
C THR A 161 -5.91 8.10 8.41
N ILE A 162 -6.89 8.95 8.65
CA ILE A 162 -7.57 9.75 7.63
C ILE A 162 -6.99 11.15 7.67
N HIS A 163 -6.29 11.56 6.61
CA HIS A 163 -5.71 12.91 6.51
C HIS A 163 -6.69 13.91 5.89
N ASN A 164 -7.52 13.44 4.96
CA ASN A 164 -8.52 14.28 4.32
C ASN A 164 -9.84 13.52 4.14
N ILE A 165 -10.81 13.85 4.98
CA ILE A 165 -12.15 13.22 4.98
C ILE A 165 -12.98 13.58 3.73
N GLU A 166 -12.60 14.58 2.97
CA GLU A 166 -13.28 14.97 1.74
C GLU A 166 -13.11 13.93 0.63
N PHE A 167 -11.94 13.23 0.62
CA PHE A 167 -11.63 12.18 -0.34
C PHE A 167 -11.89 10.80 0.27
N GLN A 168 -13.13 10.31 0.15
CA GLN A 168 -13.57 9.08 0.80
C GLN A 168 -13.39 7.80 -0.05
N GLY A 169 -13.03 7.94 -1.34
CA GLY A 169 -12.82 6.79 -2.22
C GLY A 169 -14.11 5.99 -2.41
N GLN A 170 -15.20 6.67 -2.73
CA GLN A 170 -16.49 6.02 -2.99
C GLN A 170 -16.47 5.41 -4.40
N PHE A 171 -16.59 4.10 -4.45
CA PHE A 171 -16.59 3.33 -5.69
C PHE A 171 -17.81 2.40 -5.73
N ASP A 172 -18.05 1.81 -6.88
CA ASP A 172 -19.11 0.81 -7.06
C ASP A 172 -18.84 -0.44 -6.21
N SER A 173 -19.89 -0.96 -5.54
CA SER A 173 -19.78 -2.15 -4.68
C SER A 173 -19.37 -3.42 -5.44
N GLY A 174 -19.53 -3.46 -6.77
CA GLY A 174 -19.03 -4.52 -7.63
C GLY A 174 -17.51 -4.76 -7.52
N MET A 175 -16.76 -3.74 -7.09
CA MET A 175 -15.31 -3.88 -6.84
C MET A 175 -14.97 -4.96 -5.82
N LEU A 176 -15.86 -5.26 -4.87
CA LEU A 176 -15.60 -6.28 -3.84
C LEU A 176 -15.33 -7.64 -4.48
N GLY A 177 -16.18 -8.08 -5.41
CA GLY A 177 -15.97 -9.32 -6.16
C GLY A 177 -14.96 -9.17 -7.29
N ASP A 178 -15.10 -8.15 -8.13
CA ASP A 178 -14.33 -8.00 -9.36
C ASP A 178 -12.83 -7.71 -9.10
N LEU A 179 -12.49 -6.91 -8.09
CA LEU A 179 -11.12 -6.51 -7.80
C LEU A 179 -10.55 -7.22 -6.58
N PHE A 180 -11.22 -7.15 -5.44
CA PHE A 180 -10.71 -7.75 -4.20
C PHE A 180 -10.94 -9.26 -4.10
N GLY A 181 -11.87 -9.81 -4.88
CA GLY A 181 -12.23 -11.23 -4.83
C GLY A 181 -12.84 -11.65 -3.49
N VAL A 182 -13.62 -10.76 -2.88
CA VAL A 182 -14.35 -11.00 -1.63
C VAL A 182 -15.85 -11.02 -1.88
N GLY A 183 -16.59 -11.77 -1.04
CA GLY A 183 -18.04 -11.88 -1.16
C GLY A 183 -18.77 -10.61 -0.73
N TYR A 184 -20.07 -10.57 -1.02
CA TYR A 184 -20.94 -9.43 -0.73
C TYR A 184 -21.46 -9.41 0.72
N GLU A 185 -21.25 -10.46 1.48
CA GLU A 185 -21.82 -10.64 2.83
C GLU A 185 -21.46 -9.47 3.76
N ARG A 186 -20.22 -8.94 3.62
CA ARG A 186 -19.75 -7.83 4.45
C ARG A 186 -20.25 -6.46 3.98
N TYR A 187 -20.75 -6.38 2.79
CA TYR A 187 -21.48 -5.19 2.32
C TYR A 187 -22.93 -5.23 2.79
N GLU A 188 -23.58 -6.39 2.71
CA GLU A 188 -24.97 -6.60 3.13
C GLU A 188 -25.14 -6.43 4.64
N ASP A 189 -24.18 -6.91 5.46
CA ASP A 189 -24.22 -6.75 6.92
C ASP A 189 -23.83 -5.33 7.41
N GLY A 190 -23.46 -4.45 6.51
CA GLY A 190 -23.10 -3.06 6.80
C GLY A 190 -21.64 -2.84 7.19
N THR A 191 -20.79 -3.87 7.23
CA THR A 191 -19.36 -3.73 7.59
C THR A 191 -18.59 -2.86 6.61
N LEU A 192 -18.91 -2.93 5.30
CA LEU A 192 -18.27 -2.19 4.21
C LEU A 192 -19.20 -1.18 3.52
N ARG A 193 -20.27 -0.76 4.17
CA ARG A 193 -21.30 0.11 3.58
C ARG A 193 -21.09 1.58 3.94
#